data_5639c9832799737761d25f5311f5ac23
#
_entry.id   5639c9832799737761d25f5311f5ac23
#
_cell.length_a   1.000
_cell.length_b   1.000
_cell.length_c   1.000
_cell.angle_alpha   90.00
_cell.angle_beta   90.00
_cell.angle_gamma   90.00
#
_symmetry.space_group_name_H-M   'P 1'
#
loop_
_entity.id
_entity.type
_entity.pdbx_description
1 polymer ?
#
loop_
_entity_poly.entity_id
_entity_poly.type
_entity_poly.pdbx_seq_one_letter_code
_entity_poly.pdbx_strand_id
1 'polypeptide(L)'
;MSVSVIIPARNEKGNIEALIQRTPRMGKHTEIIFVEGNSTDDTWGEIQRQGAHYQEYYHIKWVQQDGKGKGDAVRKGYSIATGDILMILDADMTVEPEELPKFFNAIASGKGEYINGSRLVYPMEKQAMRFLNLLGNKFFSLAFSWLLGQNLKDTLCGTKVLSRENYLRLAANRAYFGEFDPFGDFDLIFGSAKLNLKFVEIPIRYRARTYGETNISRFKHGWLLLRMTFFALKKVKFT
;
A
#
# COMPACT_ATOMS: atom_id res chain seq x y z
N MET A 1 -12.72 12.55 11.13
CA MET A 1 -12.35 11.26 10.53
C MET A 1 -11.27 10.61 11.39
N SER A 2 -11.30 9.31 11.51
CA SER A 2 -10.28 8.46 12.14
C SER A 2 -9.46 7.75 11.06
N VAL A 3 -8.28 7.25 11.41
CA VAL A 3 -7.34 6.64 10.45
C VAL A 3 -6.86 5.29 10.94
N SER A 4 -6.83 4.31 10.07
CA SER A 4 -6.10 3.05 10.26
C SER A 4 -4.91 3.00 9.31
N VAL A 5 -3.70 2.89 9.87
CA VAL A 5 -2.45 2.70 9.13
C VAL A 5 -2.12 1.20 9.15
N ILE A 6 -2.24 0.55 8.01
CA ILE A 6 -1.96 -0.88 7.83
C ILE A 6 -0.51 -1.05 7.39
N ILE A 7 0.26 -1.81 8.17
CA ILE A 7 1.68 -2.05 7.97
C ILE A 7 1.92 -3.55 7.75
N PRO A 8 1.88 -4.03 6.49
CA PRO A 8 2.29 -5.38 6.18
C PRO A 8 3.80 -5.53 6.39
N ALA A 9 4.21 -6.43 7.29
CA ALA A 9 5.60 -6.62 7.67
C ALA A 9 6.06 -8.06 7.46
N ARG A 10 7.16 -8.23 6.70
CA ARG A 10 7.81 -9.52 6.51
C ARG A 10 9.33 -9.36 6.45
N ASN A 11 10.02 -9.94 7.43
CA ASN A 11 11.48 -9.80 7.59
C ASN A 11 11.90 -8.33 7.76
N GLU A 12 11.19 -7.62 8.66
CA GLU A 12 11.36 -6.18 8.90
C GLU A 12 11.59 -5.86 10.40
N LYS A 13 12.12 -6.83 11.15
CA LYS A 13 12.36 -6.71 12.60
C LYS A 13 13.00 -5.38 13.01
N GLY A 14 14.02 -4.95 12.29
CA GLY A 14 14.77 -3.72 12.61
C GLY A 14 14.03 -2.40 12.36
N ASN A 15 12.84 -2.45 11.72
CA ASN A 15 12.06 -1.26 11.39
C ASN A 15 10.85 -1.07 12.31
N ILE A 16 10.42 -2.08 13.08
CA ILE A 16 9.14 -2.08 13.80
C ILE A 16 9.03 -0.92 14.79
N GLU A 17 10.03 -0.74 15.64
CA GLU A 17 10.02 0.35 16.62
C GLU A 17 9.96 1.72 15.95
N ALA A 18 10.79 1.96 14.95
CA ALA A 18 10.82 3.22 14.23
C ALA A 18 9.49 3.52 13.52
N LEU A 19 8.83 2.50 12.97
CA LEU A 19 7.50 2.65 12.37
C LEU A 19 6.45 3.13 13.38
N ILE A 20 6.46 2.60 14.60
CA ILE A 20 5.55 3.03 15.66
C ILE A 20 5.84 4.48 16.05
N GLN A 21 7.10 4.77 16.40
CA GLN A 21 7.51 6.09 16.91
C GLN A 21 7.30 7.21 15.89
N ARG A 22 7.54 6.93 14.60
CA ARG A 22 7.50 7.91 13.51
C ARG A 22 6.16 8.02 12.81
N THR A 23 5.19 7.12 13.09
CA THR A 23 3.85 7.24 12.51
C THR A 23 3.11 8.43 13.13
N PRO A 24 2.79 9.48 12.34
CA PRO A 24 2.13 10.67 12.87
C PRO A 24 0.70 10.38 13.32
N ARG A 25 0.26 11.11 14.32
CA ARG A 25 -1.17 11.13 14.66
C ARG A 25 -1.93 11.97 13.64
N MET A 26 -3.01 11.42 13.11
CA MET A 26 -3.84 12.04 12.08
C MET A 26 -5.31 11.95 12.47
N GLY A 27 -6.07 12.99 12.10
CA GLY A 27 -7.50 13.04 12.39
C GLY A 27 -7.85 13.01 13.89
N LYS A 28 -9.02 12.48 14.21
CA LYS A 28 -9.50 12.36 15.61
C LYS A 28 -8.82 11.21 16.35
N HIS A 29 -8.45 10.18 15.62
CA HIS A 29 -7.84 8.96 16.14
C HIS A 29 -7.03 8.27 15.05
N THR A 30 -5.85 7.78 15.41
CA THR A 30 -4.99 6.99 14.53
C THR A 30 -4.71 5.65 15.19
N GLU A 31 -5.03 4.55 14.50
CA GLU A 31 -4.60 3.21 14.89
C GLU A 31 -3.52 2.69 13.93
N ILE A 32 -2.58 1.93 14.46
CA ILE A 32 -1.52 1.26 13.71
C ILE A 32 -1.83 -0.23 13.73
N ILE A 33 -1.87 -0.87 12.55
CA ILE A 33 -2.19 -2.29 12.42
C ILE A 33 -1.04 -2.99 11.72
N PHE A 34 -0.23 -3.74 12.48
CA PHE A 34 0.77 -4.62 11.91
C PHE A 34 0.15 -5.92 11.44
N VAL A 35 0.47 -6.33 10.23
CA VAL A 35 0.11 -7.64 9.70
C VAL A 35 1.38 -8.39 9.32
N GLU A 36 1.72 -9.39 10.12
CA GLU A 36 2.94 -10.17 9.96
C GLU A 36 2.78 -11.23 8.86
N GLY A 37 3.77 -11.30 7.98
CA GLY A 37 3.73 -12.01 6.70
C GLY A 37 4.51 -13.33 6.65
N ASN A 38 4.51 -14.16 7.69
CA ASN A 38 5.28 -15.40 7.80
C ASN A 38 6.79 -15.17 7.63
N SER A 39 7.34 -14.31 8.48
CA SER A 39 8.76 -13.96 8.50
C SER A 39 9.65 -15.12 8.90
N THR A 40 10.88 -15.11 8.44
CA THR A 40 11.94 -16.05 8.83
C THR A 40 12.85 -15.50 9.93
N ASP A 41 12.78 -14.18 10.16
CA ASP A 41 13.40 -13.50 11.31
C ASP A 41 12.38 -13.33 12.46
N ASP A 42 12.80 -12.69 13.56
CA ASP A 42 11.93 -12.46 14.72
C ASP A 42 11.03 -11.20 14.56
N THR A 43 10.53 -10.92 13.36
CA THR A 43 9.62 -9.78 13.11
C THR A 43 8.35 -9.88 13.96
N TRP A 44 7.76 -11.09 14.09
CA TRP A 44 6.56 -11.29 14.90
C TRP A 44 6.80 -10.99 16.37
N GLY A 45 7.86 -11.56 16.95
CA GLY A 45 8.22 -11.26 18.35
C GLY A 45 8.50 -9.78 18.58
N GLU A 46 9.13 -9.10 17.62
CA GLU A 46 9.38 -7.66 17.71
C GLU A 46 8.09 -6.84 17.66
N ILE A 47 7.16 -7.17 16.77
CA ILE A 47 5.84 -6.52 16.71
C ILE A 47 5.12 -6.63 18.06
N GLN A 48 5.12 -7.83 18.66
CA GLN A 48 4.48 -8.04 19.96
C GLN A 48 5.15 -7.25 21.08
N ARG A 49 6.49 -7.26 21.15
CA ARG A 49 7.25 -6.51 22.18
C ARG A 49 7.02 -5.01 22.07
N GLN A 50 7.22 -4.45 20.88
CA GLN A 50 7.09 -3.02 20.67
C GLN A 50 5.61 -2.57 20.71
N GLY A 51 4.71 -3.39 20.17
CA GLY A 51 3.27 -3.14 20.27
C GLY A 51 2.80 -3.03 21.72
N ALA A 52 3.19 -3.97 22.59
CA ALA A 52 2.87 -3.94 23.99
C ALA A 52 3.53 -2.76 24.73
N HIS A 53 4.79 -2.43 24.40
CA HIS A 53 5.51 -1.31 25.01
C HIS A 53 4.86 0.05 24.72
N TYR A 54 4.38 0.25 23.48
CA TYR A 54 3.81 1.53 23.04
C TYR A 54 2.30 1.61 23.10
N GLN A 55 1.58 0.60 23.62
CA GLN A 55 0.11 0.59 23.70
C GLN A 55 -0.51 1.75 24.49
N GLU A 56 0.20 2.28 25.49
CA GLU A 56 -0.28 3.44 26.27
C GLU A 56 -0.26 4.74 25.45
N TYR A 57 0.59 4.82 24.44
CA TYR A 57 0.80 6.02 23.63
C TYR A 57 0.09 5.96 22.28
N TYR A 58 -0.07 4.74 21.73
CA TYR A 58 -0.62 4.49 20.40
C TYR A 58 -1.64 3.37 20.44
N HIS A 59 -2.71 3.51 19.67
CA HIS A 59 -3.64 2.40 19.47
C HIS A 59 -3.04 1.42 18.45
N ILE A 60 -2.43 0.34 18.93
CA ILE A 60 -1.71 -0.63 18.11
C ILE A 60 -2.44 -1.97 18.15
N LYS A 61 -2.65 -2.54 16.96
CA LYS A 61 -3.13 -3.92 16.76
C LYS A 61 -2.09 -4.71 15.98
N TRP A 62 -2.04 -6.00 16.20
CA TRP A 62 -1.19 -6.90 15.41
C TRP A 62 -1.88 -8.24 15.17
N VAL A 63 -1.62 -8.80 14.01
CA VAL A 63 -2.18 -10.09 13.57
C VAL A 63 -1.23 -10.73 12.55
N GLN A 64 -1.26 -12.05 12.47
CA GLN A 64 -0.61 -12.78 11.38
C GLN A 64 -1.56 -12.91 10.20
N GLN A 65 -1.05 -12.84 8.96
CA GLN A 65 -1.85 -13.10 7.77
C GLN A 65 -2.24 -14.58 7.67
N ASP A 66 -3.37 -14.85 7.03
CA ASP A 66 -3.85 -16.23 6.87
C ASP A 66 -3.25 -16.89 5.62
N GLY A 67 -2.99 -16.13 4.58
CA GLY A 67 -2.50 -16.60 3.29
C GLY A 67 -1.04 -16.21 3.01
N LYS A 68 -0.78 -15.75 1.79
CA LYS A 68 0.58 -15.40 1.33
C LYS A 68 0.58 -14.09 0.54
N GLY A 69 1.69 -13.35 0.69
CA GLY A 69 1.96 -12.13 -0.08
C GLY A 69 1.33 -10.88 0.53
N LYS A 70 1.79 -9.73 0.06
CA LYS A 70 1.38 -8.41 0.57
C LYS A 70 -0.13 -8.18 0.47
N GLY A 71 -0.76 -8.63 -0.61
CA GLY A 71 -2.20 -8.46 -0.83
C GLY A 71 -3.05 -9.12 0.25
N ASP A 72 -2.67 -10.32 0.68
CA ASP A 72 -3.35 -11.02 1.77
C ASP A 72 -3.18 -10.26 3.10
N ALA A 73 -1.96 -9.83 3.41
CA ALA A 73 -1.68 -9.04 4.61
C ALA A 73 -2.48 -7.73 4.64
N VAL A 74 -2.55 -6.99 3.51
CA VAL A 74 -3.35 -5.76 3.42
C VAL A 74 -4.83 -6.04 3.66
N ARG A 75 -5.39 -7.08 3.03
CA ARG A 75 -6.79 -7.47 3.23
C ARG A 75 -7.10 -7.85 4.66
N LYS A 76 -6.19 -8.60 5.30
CA LYS A 76 -6.30 -8.95 6.73
C LYS A 76 -6.28 -7.70 7.61
N GLY A 77 -5.37 -6.78 7.38
CA GLY A 77 -5.32 -5.50 8.09
C GLY A 77 -6.60 -4.69 7.92
N TYR A 78 -7.11 -4.58 6.70
CA TYR A 78 -8.35 -3.86 6.42
C TYR A 78 -9.58 -4.50 7.07
N SER A 79 -9.61 -5.83 7.24
CA SER A 79 -10.74 -6.53 7.86
C SER A 79 -10.90 -6.21 9.36
N ILE A 80 -9.81 -5.83 10.05
CA ILE A 80 -9.81 -5.49 11.48
C ILE A 80 -9.69 -3.98 11.74
N ALA A 81 -9.56 -3.19 10.67
CA ALA A 81 -9.45 -1.74 10.73
C ALA A 81 -10.79 -1.09 11.12
N THR A 82 -10.72 -0.07 12.00
CA THR A 82 -11.89 0.65 12.50
C THR A 82 -11.95 2.11 12.04
N GLY A 83 -10.85 2.63 11.48
CA GLY A 83 -10.77 4.00 11.00
C GLY A 83 -11.65 4.28 9.79
N ASP A 84 -12.09 5.53 9.65
CA ASP A 84 -12.84 6.02 8.48
C ASP A 84 -11.99 6.02 7.22
N ILE A 85 -10.67 6.20 7.38
CA ILE A 85 -9.66 6.24 6.32
C ILE A 85 -8.70 5.08 6.53
N LEU A 86 -8.44 4.33 5.45
CA LEU A 86 -7.50 3.22 5.41
C LEU A 86 -6.26 3.63 4.62
N MET A 87 -5.06 3.44 5.22
CA MET A 87 -3.77 3.77 4.61
C MET A 87 -2.85 2.56 4.65
N ILE A 88 -2.10 2.33 3.58
CA ILE A 88 -1.01 1.35 3.55
C ILE A 88 0.32 2.08 3.72
N LEU A 89 1.14 1.60 4.65
CA LEU A 89 2.53 2.00 4.83
C LEU A 89 3.41 0.75 4.75
N ASP A 90 4.34 0.72 3.81
CA ASP A 90 5.29 -0.39 3.70
C ASP A 90 6.29 -0.37 4.88
N ALA A 91 6.54 -1.55 5.46
CA ALA A 91 7.39 -1.69 6.64
C ALA A 91 8.88 -1.47 6.37
N ASP A 92 9.29 -1.34 5.12
CA ASP A 92 10.69 -1.19 4.71
C ASP A 92 11.25 0.25 4.84
N MET A 93 10.44 1.19 5.33
CA MET A 93 10.80 2.59 5.53
C MET A 93 11.27 3.34 4.26
N THR A 94 11.03 2.77 3.07
CA THR A 94 11.35 3.45 1.80
C THR A 94 10.45 4.66 1.56
N VAL A 95 9.25 4.64 2.12
CA VAL A 95 8.36 5.79 2.30
C VAL A 95 8.33 6.12 3.79
N GLU A 96 8.74 7.34 4.14
CA GLU A 96 8.78 7.76 5.53
C GLU A 96 7.36 7.93 6.10
N PRO A 97 7.09 7.47 7.34
CA PRO A 97 5.77 7.63 7.97
C PRO A 97 5.29 9.09 8.01
N GLU A 98 6.20 10.04 8.08
CA GLU A 98 5.95 11.48 8.09
C GLU A 98 5.32 12.00 6.79
N GLU A 99 5.34 11.23 5.71
CA GLU A 99 4.65 11.56 4.47
C GLU A 99 3.12 11.34 4.57
N LEU A 100 2.63 10.48 5.48
CA LEU A 100 1.22 10.11 5.60
C LEU A 100 0.24 11.27 5.80
N PRO A 101 0.56 12.36 6.54
CA PRO A 101 -0.35 13.49 6.68
C PRO A 101 -0.75 14.16 5.36
N LYS A 102 0.11 14.11 4.33
CA LYS A 102 -0.23 14.64 3.00
C LYS A 102 -1.39 13.87 2.37
N PHE A 103 -1.39 12.55 2.54
CA PHE A 103 -2.44 11.66 2.06
C PHE A 103 -3.74 11.86 2.84
N PHE A 104 -3.63 11.93 4.17
CA PHE A 104 -4.76 12.24 5.04
C PHE A 104 -5.45 13.54 4.63
N ASN A 105 -4.68 14.62 4.48
CA ASN A 105 -5.20 15.92 4.11
C ASN A 105 -5.86 15.91 2.72
N ALA A 106 -5.31 15.15 1.76
CA ALA A 106 -5.88 15.04 0.42
C ALA A 106 -7.25 14.36 0.42
N ILE A 107 -7.41 13.25 1.16
CA ILE A 107 -8.69 12.55 1.22
C ILE A 107 -9.69 13.29 2.13
N ALA A 108 -9.24 13.82 3.27
CA ALA A 108 -10.09 14.52 4.22
C ALA A 108 -10.66 15.84 3.67
N SER A 109 -9.93 16.49 2.75
CA SER A 109 -10.41 17.70 2.05
C SER A 109 -11.26 17.41 0.81
N GLY A 110 -11.55 16.13 0.48
CA GLY A 110 -12.30 15.75 -0.71
C GLY A 110 -11.55 15.97 -2.04
N LYS A 111 -10.22 16.13 -2.00
CA LYS A 111 -9.40 16.33 -3.19
C LYS A 111 -9.43 15.12 -4.11
N GLY A 112 -9.50 13.91 -3.53
CA GLY A 112 -9.64 12.63 -4.21
C GLY A 112 -10.31 11.59 -3.30
N GLU A 113 -10.74 10.48 -3.89
CA GLU A 113 -11.38 9.36 -3.20
C GLU A 113 -10.46 8.12 -3.12
N TYR A 114 -9.49 8.05 -4.03
CA TYR A 114 -8.38 7.10 -4.04
C TYR A 114 -7.09 7.88 -4.18
N ILE A 115 -6.26 7.88 -3.15
CA ILE A 115 -5.00 8.62 -3.13
C ILE A 115 -3.85 7.64 -3.26
N ASN A 116 -3.02 7.84 -4.28
CA ASN A 116 -1.85 7.01 -4.59
C ASN A 116 -0.56 7.77 -4.38
N GLY A 117 0.47 7.13 -3.83
CA GLY A 117 1.80 7.72 -3.79
C GLY A 117 2.48 7.69 -5.16
N SER A 118 3.28 8.71 -5.47
CA SER A 118 4.10 8.74 -6.68
C SER A 118 5.55 9.05 -6.34
N ARG A 119 6.44 8.10 -6.62
CA ARG A 119 7.89 8.17 -6.37
C ARG A 119 8.66 8.89 -7.48
N LEU A 120 8.01 9.16 -8.61
CA LEU A 120 8.64 9.59 -9.86
C LEU A 120 8.77 11.11 -10.00
N VAL A 121 8.39 11.87 -8.98
CA VAL A 121 8.36 13.35 -9.03
C VAL A 121 9.63 13.96 -8.43
N TYR A 122 10.12 13.42 -7.33
CA TYR A 122 11.36 13.90 -6.71
C TYR A 122 12.58 13.13 -7.22
N PRO A 123 13.77 13.75 -7.21
CA PRO A 123 15.01 13.02 -7.45
C PRO A 123 15.13 11.86 -6.46
N MET A 124 15.30 10.66 -6.98
CA MET A 124 15.49 9.46 -6.15
C MET A 124 16.97 9.32 -5.79
N GLU A 125 17.23 8.76 -4.61
CA GLU A 125 18.59 8.33 -4.26
C GLU A 125 19.10 7.32 -5.30
N LYS A 126 20.37 7.44 -5.70
CA LYS A 126 20.95 6.66 -6.83
C LYS A 126 20.76 5.14 -6.72
N GLN A 127 20.54 4.63 -5.51
CA GLN A 127 20.34 3.20 -5.23
C GLN A 127 18.85 2.82 -5.06
N ALA A 128 17.94 3.78 -4.93
CA ALA A 128 16.54 3.52 -4.59
C ALA A 128 15.74 2.89 -5.74
N MET A 129 16.03 3.25 -6.99
CA MET A 129 15.39 2.63 -8.15
C MET A 129 16.37 2.45 -9.32
N ARG A 130 16.42 1.24 -9.90
CA ARG A 130 17.25 0.96 -11.06
C ARG A 130 16.57 1.39 -12.36
N PHE A 131 17.33 1.79 -13.35
CA PHE A 131 16.86 2.31 -14.65
C PHE A 131 15.81 1.41 -15.34
N LEU A 132 15.98 0.10 -15.35
CA LEU A 132 15.01 -0.84 -15.93
C LEU A 132 13.66 -0.85 -15.17
N ASN A 133 13.68 -0.64 -13.86
CA ASN A 133 12.44 -0.52 -13.08
C ASN A 133 11.71 0.78 -13.41
N LEU A 134 12.44 1.85 -13.68
CA LEU A 134 11.87 3.13 -14.12
C LEU A 134 11.17 3.00 -15.48
N LEU A 135 11.82 2.36 -16.46
CA LEU A 135 11.23 2.08 -17.78
C LEU A 135 9.98 1.20 -17.68
N GLY A 136 10.06 0.12 -16.88
CA GLY A 136 8.92 -0.75 -16.64
C GLY A 136 7.75 0.00 -15.98
N ASN A 137 8.03 0.79 -14.96
CA ASN A 137 6.99 1.59 -14.28
C ASN A 137 6.35 2.60 -15.25
N LYS A 138 7.12 3.27 -16.08
CA LYS A 138 6.59 4.20 -17.10
C LYS A 138 5.70 3.50 -18.13
N PHE A 139 6.09 2.32 -18.59
CA PHE A 139 5.27 1.51 -19.49
C PHE A 139 3.93 1.13 -18.84
N PHE A 140 3.96 0.57 -17.63
CA PHE A 140 2.74 0.20 -16.93
C PHE A 140 1.88 1.41 -16.55
N SER A 141 2.50 2.55 -16.21
CA SER A 141 1.81 3.81 -15.97
C SER A 141 0.97 4.24 -17.18
N LEU A 142 1.55 4.23 -18.36
CA LEU A 142 0.82 4.56 -19.60
C LEU A 142 -0.29 3.55 -19.90
N ALA A 143 0.00 2.26 -19.79
CA ALA A 143 -0.99 1.21 -20.03
C ALA A 143 -2.18 1.32 -19.05
N PHE A 144 -1.92 1.53 -17.76
CA PHE A 144 -2.98 1.66 -16.77
C PHE A 144 -3.72 2.99 -16.88
N SER A 145 -3.04 4.10 -17.17
CA SER A 145 -3.72 5.38 -17.39
C SER A 145 -4.73 5.27 -18.53
N TRP A 146 -4.35 4.60 -19.63
CA TRP A 146 -5.27 4.33 -20.74
C TRP A 146 -6.41 3.38 -20.36
N LEU A 147 -6.10 2.28 -19.64
CA LEU A 147 -7.11 1.31 -19.19
C LEU A 147 -8.15 1.92 -18.27
N LEU A 148 -7.70 2.75 -17.33
CA LEU A 148 -8.54 3.32 -16.27
C LEU A 148 -9.23 4.61 -16.71
N GLY A 149 -8.80 5.23 -17.82
CA GLY A 149 -9.25 6.55 -18.23
C GLY A 149 -8.87 7.67 -17.25
N GLN A 150 -7.89 7.42 -16.38
CA GLN A 150 -7.39 8.36 -15.37
C GLN A 150 -5.87 8.35 -15.36
N ASN A 151 -5.25 9.50 -15.08
CA ASN A 151 -3.79 9.60 -15.06
C ASN A 151 -3.21 8.95 -13.81
N LEU A 152 -2.38 7.92 -13.99
CA LEU A 152 -1.69 7.19 -12.93
C LEU A 152 -0.20 7.06 -13.30
N LYS A 153 0.66 7.81 -12.63
CA LYS A 153 2.11 7.88 -12.93
C LYS A 153 2.91 6.76 -12.29
N ASP A 154 2.52 6.33 -11.08
CA ASP A 154 3.22 5.28 -10.34
C ASP A 154 2.24 4.19 -9.88
N THR A 155 2.20 3.09 -10.62
CA THR A 155 1.33 1.94 -10.34
C THR A 155 1.84 1.05 -9.21
N LEU A 156 3.13 1.14 -8.90
CA LEU A 156 3.84 0.23 -8.00
C LEU A 156 4.22 0.88 -6.64
N CYS A 157 3.76 2.09 -6.37
CA CYS A 157 3.91 2.69 -5.05
C CYS A 157 3.01 1.96 -4.05
N GLY A 158 3.57 1.48 -2.94
CA GLY A 158 2.81 0.74 -1.93
C GLY A 158 1.87 1.60 -1.10
N THR A 159 2.12 2.92 -1.00
CA THR A 159 1.27 3.83 -0.23
C THR A 159 -0.01 4.16 -0.98
N LYS A 160 -1.11 3.64 -0.49
CA LYS A 160 -2.46 3.83 -1.04
C LYS A 160 -3.43 4.17 0.08
N VAL A 161 -4.35 5.08 -0.21
CA VAL A 161 -5.31 5.59 0.77
C VAL A 161 -6.69 5.69 0.14
N LEU A 162 -7.70 5.20 0.85
CA LEU A 162 -9.10 5.30 0.48
C LEU A 162 -9.97 5.31 1.74
N SER A 163 -11.25 5.69 1.60
CA SER A 163 -12.19 5.57 2.71
C SER A 163 -12.53 4.10 2.97
N ARG A 164 -12.82 3.77 4.23
CA ARG A 164 -13.31 2.43 4.62
C ARG A 164 -14.60 2.08 3.90
N GLU A 165 -15.48 3.03 3.68
CA GLU A 165 -16.71 2.85 2.90
C GLU A 165 -16.41 2.39 1.47
N ASN A 166 -15.53 3.12 0.76
CA ASN A 166 -15.13 2.75 -0.60
C ASN A 166 -14.43 1.39 -0.64
N TYR A 167 -13.60 1.07 0.36
CA TYR A 167 -12.99 -0.25 0.45
C TYR A 167 -14.03 -1.36 0.63
N LEU A 168 -15.06 -1.18 1.45
CA LEU A 168 -16.11 -2.18 1.64
C LEU A 168 -16.92 -2.39 0.33
N ARG A 169 -17.22 -1.33 -0.41
CA ARG A 169 -17.84 -1.42 -1.74
C ARG A 169 -16.95 -2.19 -2.73
N LEU A 170 -15.64 -1.92 -2.71
CA LEU A 170 -14.65 -2.62 -3.52
C LEU A 170 -14.59 -4.10 -3.14
N ALA A 171 -14.50 -4.40 -1.86
CA ALA A 171 -14.41 -5.77 -1.34
C ALA A 171 -15.65 -6.62 -1.70
N ALA A 172 -16.84 -6.03 -1.65
CA ALA A 172 -18.09 -6.69 -2.07
C ALA A 172 -18.10 -7.08 -3.56
N ASN A 173 -17.33 -6.36 -4.39
CA ASN A 173 -17.23 -6.60 -5.83
C ASN A 173 -15.96 -7.39 -6.24
N ARG A 174 -15.17 -7.87 -5.27
CA ARG A 174 -13.86 -8.51 -5.53
C ARG A 174 -13.95 -9.76 -6.39
N ALA A 175 -15.00 -10.55 -6.28
CA ALA A 175 -15.21 -11.75 -7.11
C ALA A 175 -15.12 -11.46 -8.63
N TYR A 176 -15.38 -10.21 -9.03
CA TYR A 176 -15.26 -9.79 -10.43
C TYR A 176 -13.81 -9.84 -10.93
N PHE A 177 -12.83 -9.49 -10.07
CA PHE A 177 -11.40 -9.46 -10.42
C PHE A 177 -10.68 -10.78 -10.11
N GLY A 178 -11.30 -11.69 -9.33
CA GLY A 178 -10.70 -12.95 -8.90
C GLY A 178 -9.60 -12.76 -7.84
N GLU A 179 -8.95 -13.87 -7.45
CA GLU A 179 -7.93 -13.88 -6.39
C GLU A 179 -6.49 -13.66 -6.90
N PHE A 180 -6.35 -13.06 -8.08
CA PHE A 180 -5.08 -13.01 -8.82
C PHE A 180 -4.22 -11.79 -8.50
N ASP A 181 -4.26 -11.22 -7.30
CA ASP A 181 -3.40 -10.08 -6.93
C ASP A 181 -2.46 -10.40 -5.77
N PRO A 182 -1.25 -10.91 -6.02
CA PRO A 182 -0.27 -11.19 -4.97
C PRO A 182 0.35 -9.92 -4.36
N PHE A 183 0.23 -8.77 -5.03
CA PHE A 183 0.78 -7.51 -4.56
C PHE A 183 -0.22 -6.71 -3.69
N GLY A 184 -1.53 -6.95 -3.84
CA GLY A 184 -2.58 -6.20 -3.18
C GLY A 184 -2.78 -4.76 -3.71
N ASP A 185 -2.04 -4.41 -4.75
CA ASP A 185 -2.05 -3.06 -5.32
C ASP A 185 -3.09 -2.92 -6.43
N PHE A 186 -3.26 -3.96 -7.25
CA PHE A 186 -4.08 -3.92 -8.45
C PHE A 186 -5.55 -4.13 -8.16
N ASP A 187 -5.88 -4.96 -7.17
CA ASP A 187 -7.22 -5.10 -6.63
C ASP A 187 -7.78 -3.72 -6.23
N LEU A 188 -6.97 -2.93 -5.51
CA LEU A 188 -7.33 -1.58 -5.09
C LEU A 188 -7.43 -0.62 -6.28
N ILE A 189 -6.48 -0.63 -7.21
CA ILE A 189 -6.47 0.26 -8.38
C ILE A 189 -7.67 -0.02 -9.28
N PHE A 190 -7.85 -1.27 -9.72
CA PHE A 190 -8.92 -1.62 -10.65
C PHE A 190 -10.29 -1.56 -10.01
N GLY A 191 -10.41 -1.99 -8.73
CA GLY A 191 -11.64 -1.88 -7.98
C GLY A 191 -12.09 -0.43 -7.80
N SER A 192 -11.15 0.45 -7.46
CA SER A 192 -11.42 1.89 -7.35
C SER A 192 -11.82 2.52 -8.67
N ALA A 193 -11.17 2.13 -9.78
CA ALA A 193 -11.53 2.60 -11.12
C ALA A 193 -12.94 2.12 -11.53
N LYS A 194 -13.29 0.86 -11.25
CA LYS A 194 -14.63 0.32 -11.52
C LYS A 194 -15.73 1.04 -10.73
N LEU A 195 -15.40 1.50 -9.54
CA LEU A 195 -16.31 2.34 -8.72
C LEU A 195 -16.32 3.81 -9.17
N ASN A 196 -15.59 4.17 -10.24
CA ASN A 196 -15.39 5.54 -10.72
C ASN A 196 -14.88 6.51 -9.65
N LEU A 197 -14.06 6.02 -8.71
CA LEU A 197 -13.47 6.88 -7.70
C LEU A 197 -12.49 7.87 -8.33
N LYS A 198 -12.45 9.09 -7.80
CA LYS A 198 -11.51 10.13 -8.23
C LYS A 198 -10.10 9.82 -7.74
N PHE A 199 -9.18 9.53 -8.66
CA PHE A 199 -7.76 9.27 -8.37
C PHE A 199 -7.00 10.58 -8.20
N VAL A 200 -6.14 10.63 -7.19
CA VAL A 200 -5.16 11.70 -6.98
C VAL A 200 -3.82 11.08 -6.58
N GLU A 201 -2.74 11.58 -7.17
CA GLU A 201 -1.38 11.16 -6.82
C GLU A 201 -0.71 12.23 -5.94
N ILE A 202 -0.08 11.77 -4.87
CA ILE A 202 0.72 12.59 -3.96
C ILE A 202 2.20 12.26 -4.17
N PRO A 203 3.03 13.24 -4.55
CA PRO A 203 4.47 13.05 -4.64
C PRO A 203 5.06 12.71 -3.27
N ILE A 204 5.88 11.66 -3.24
CA ILE A 204 6.61 11.23 -2.05
C ILE A 204 8.10 11.17 -2.32
N ARG A 205 8.89 11.38 -1.29
CA ARG A 205 10.32 11.09 -1.32
C ARG A 205 10.53 9.60 -1.10
N TYR A 206 11.25 8.95 -2.00
CA TYR A 206 11.54 7.54 -1.93
C TYR A 206 13.02 7.33 -1.58
N ARG A 207 13.25 6.71 -0.41
CA ARG A 207 14.59 6.49 0.13
C ARG A 207 15.07 5.07 -0.10
N ALA A 208 16.37 4.87 0.06
CA ALA A 208 16.92 3.53 0.10
C ALA A 208 16.48 2.80 1.38
N ARG A 209 16.21 1.50 1.27
CA ARG A 209 15.91 0.62 2.39
C ARG A 209 17.06 0.61 3.40
N THR A 210 16.74 0.68 4.68
CA THR A 210 17.72 0.69 5.78
C THR A 210 17.93 -0.68 6.41
N TYR A 211 16.94 -1.59 6.33
CA TYR A 211 16.96 -2.94 6.91
C TYR A 211 16.36 -3.96 5.94
N GLY A 212 16.85 -5.21 6.02
CA GLY A 212 16.33 -6.33 5.23
C GLY A 212 16.71 -6.29 3.75
N GLU A 213 16.22 -7.27 3.01
CA GLU A 213 16.44 -7.40 1.56
C GLU A 213 15.13 -7.25 0.78
N THR A 214 15.24 -6.87 -0.51
CA THR A 214 14.06 -6.77 -1.36
C THR A 214 13.55 -8.15 -1.76
N ASN A 215 12.28 -8.41 -1.51
CA ASN A 215 11.59 -9.64 -1.91
C ASN A 215 11.16 -9.64 -3.41
N ILE A 216 11.57 -8.63 -4.19
CA ILE A 216 11.13 -8.45 -5.58
C ILE A 216 12.07 -9.18 -6.55
N SER A 217 11.57 -10.24 -7.18
CA SER A 217 12.19 -10.89 -8.34
C SER A 217 11.73 -10.20 -9.64
N ARG A 218 12.61 -9.44 -10.30
CA ARG A 218 12.27 -8.55 -11.42
C ARG A 218 11.59 -9.25 -12.58
N PHE A 219 12.14 -10.36 -13.06
CA PHE A 219 11.58 -11.08 -14.20
C PHE A 219 10.25 -11.73 -13.87
N LYS A 220 10.16 -12.39 -12.71
CA LYS A 220 8.94 -13.06 -12.27
C LYS A 220 7.80 -12.05 -12.04
N HIS A 221 8.09 -10.94 -11.36
CA HIS A 221 7.10 -9.90 -11.10
C HIS A 221 6.78 -9.09 -12.36
N GLY A 222 7.73 -8.83 -13.25
CA GLY A 222 7.46 -8.19 -14.56
C GLY A 222 6.50 -9.00 -15.42
N TRP A 223 6.68 -10.32 -15.49
CA TRP A 223 5.75 -11.21 -16.19
C TRP A 223 4.36 -11.22 -15.56
N LEU A 224 4.31 -11.22 -14.23
CA LEU A 224 3.06 -11.16 -13.50
C LEU A 224 2.29 -9.86 -13.78
N LEU A 225 2.99 -8.73 -13.82
CA LEU A 225 2.42 -7.42 -14.18
C LEU A 225 1.84 -7.42 -15.61
N LEU A 226 2.52 -8.03 -16.57
CA LEU A 226 1.99 -8.19 -17.93
C LEU A 226 0.70 -9.02 -17.94
N ARG A 227 0.67 -10.15 -17.24
CA ARG A 227 -0.55 -10.96 -17.10
C ARG A 227 -1.70 -10.16 -16.48
N MET A 228 -1.43 -9.35 -15.45
CA MET A 228 -2.42 -8.50 -14.82
C MET A 228 -2.92 -7.41 -15.77
N THR A 229 -2.04 -6.81 -16.59
CA THR A 229 -2.44 -5.84 -17.61
C THR A 229 -3.39 -6.47 -18.63
N PHE A 230 -3.09 -7.67 -19.12
CA PHE A 230 -3.97 -8.40 -20.04
C PHE A 230 -5.31 -8.76 -19.39
N PHE A 231 -5.27 -9.19 -18.14
CA PHE A 231 -6.49 -9.49 -17.40
C PHE A 231 -7.37 -8.24 -17.23
N ALA A 232 -6.76 -7.11 -16.84
CA ALA A 232 -7.46 -5.84 -16.69
C ALA A 232 -8.01 -5.33 -18.03
N LEU A 233 -7.27 -5.47 -19.12
CA LEU A 233 -7.72 -5.14 -20.47
C LEU A 233 -9.03 -5.87 -20.80
N LYS A 234 -9.07 -7.17 -20.57
CA LYS A 234 -10.26 -7.99 -20.82
C LYS A 234 -11.44 -7.62 -19.93
N LYS A 235 -11.19 -7.27 -18.66
CA LYS A 235 -12.26 -7.05 -17.66
C LYS A 235 -12.73 -5.59 -17.55
N VAL A 236 -11.93 -4.61 -17.97
CA VAL A 236 -12.24 -3.19 -17.80
C VAL A 236 -12.64 -2.53 -19.13
N LYS A 237 -12.05 -2.94 -20.25
CA LYS A 237 -12.31 -2.31 -21.56
C LYS A 237 -13.24 -3.08 -22.48
N PHE A 238 -13.32 -4.41 -22.35
CA PHE A 238 -14.09 -5.26 -23.26
C PHE A 238 -15.27 -5.98 -22.60
N THR A 239 -15.67 -5.58 -21.40
CA THR A 239 -16.94 -5.91 -20.75
C THR A 239 -17.76 -4.66 -20.55
#